data_45e1505bf2f85c92a9b6e30631efce89
#
_entry.id   45e1505bf2f85c92a9b6e30631efce89
#
_cell.length_a   1.000
_cell.length_b   1.000
_cell.length_c   1.000
_cell.angle_alpha   90.00
_cell.angle_beta   90.00
_cell.angle_gamma   90.00
#
_symmetry.space_group_name_H-M   'P 1'
#
loop_
_entity.id
_entity.type
_entity.pdbx_description
1 polymer ?
#
loop_
_entity_poly.entity_id
_entity_poly.type
_entity_poly.pdbx_seq_one_letter_code
_entity_poly.pdbx_strand_id
1 'polypeptide(L)' 'DASAMKSLREFVARAKKNGITVIFSHVNEQPYAVMEKDGFVEYVGENNFRSNIVEALEYAETLA' A
#
# COMPACT_ATOMS: atom_id res chain seq x y z
N ASP A 1 11.59 -1.76 10.46
CA ASP A 1 11.59 -1.18 11.81
C ASP A 1 10.51 -0.11 11.93
N ALA A 2 10.33 0.41 13.14
CA ALA A 2 9.28 1.37 13.42
C ALA A 2 9.41 2.67 12.62
N SER A 3 10.64 3.07 12.32
CA SER A 3 10.89 4.29 11.54
C SER A 3 10.45 4.14 10.09
N ALA A 4 10.68 2.96 9.50
CA ALA A 4 10.26 2.70 8.14
C ALA A 4 8.75 2.72 8.02
N MET A 5 8.05 2.09 8.96
CA MET A 5 6.59 2.09 8.95
C MET A 5 6.03 3.49 9.15
N LYS A 6 6.66 4.27 10.02
CA LYS A 6 6.24 5.66 10.23
C LYS A 6 6.37 6.47 8.93
N SER A 7 7.49 6.32 8.25
CA SER A 7 7.72 7.03 6.98
C SER A 7 6.71 6.63 5.92
N LEU A 8 6.41 5.33 5.82
CA LEU A 8 5.41 4.84 4.87
C LEU A 8 4.02 5.40 5.19
N ARG A 9 3.65 5.42 6.47
CA ARG A 9 2.36 5.97 6.86
C ARG A 9 2.26 7.45 6.52
N GLU A 10 3.32 8.20 6.75
CA GLU A 10 3.35 9.62 6.41
C GLU A 10 3.22 9.84 4.92
N PHE A 11 3.90 9.01 4.12
CA PHE A 11 3.81 9.09 2.67
C PHE A 11 2.38 8.83 2.21
N VAL A 12 1.77 7.74 2.70
CA VAL A 12 0.40 7.39 2.32
C VAL A 12 -0.59 8.46 2.78
N ALA A 13 -0.37 9.01 3.97
CA ALA A 13 -1.24 10.07 4.50
C ALA A 13 -1.23 11.29 3.58
N ARG A 14 -0.04 11.70 3.11
CA ARG A 14 0.06 12.82 2.18
C ARG A 14 -0.62 12.52 0.85
N ALA A 15 -0.45 11.28 0.36
CA ALA A 15 -1.09 10.87 -0.88
C ALA A 15 -2.61 10.94 -0.75
N LYS A 16 -3.15 10.40 0.34
CA LYS A 16 -4.59 10.45 0.59
C LYS A 16 -5.11 11.88 0.64
N LYS A 17 -4.38 12.76 1.30
CA LYS A 17 -4.76 14.16 1.42
C LYS A 17 -4.84 14.83 0.05
N ASN A 18 -4.02 14.39 -0.89
CA ASN A 18 -3.98 14.95 -2.25
C ASN A 18 -4.83 14.15 -3.24
N GLY A 19 -5.65 13.22 -2.76
CA GLY A 19 -6.52 12.45 -3.63
C GLY A 19 -5.79 11.41 -4.48
N ILE A 20 -4.60 10.99 -4.05
CA ILE A 20 -3.77 10.04 -4.78
C ILE A 20 -3.88 8.67 -4.11
N THR A 21 -4.20 7.65 -4.91
CA THR A 21 -4.24 6.27 -4.44
C THR A 21 -2.85 5.67 -4.60
N VAL A 22 -2.33 5.09 -3.51
CA VAL A 22 -1.05 4.41 -3.53
C VAL A 22 -1.30 2.91 -3.65
N ILE A 23 -0.70 2.29 -4.65
CA ILE A 23 -0.83 0.85 -4.89
C ILE A 23 0.54 0.21 -4.69
N PHE A 24 0.58 -0.82 -3.85
CA PHE A 24 1.81 -1.57 -3.60
C PHE A 24 1.80 -2.84 -4.44
N SER A 25 2.93 -3.17 -5.05
CA SER A 25 3.04 -4.43 -5.79
C SER A 25 4.24 -5.20 -5.28
N HIS A 26 4.18 -6.52 -5.42
CA HIS A 26 5.31 -7.40 -5.10
C HIS A 26 5.75 -7.35 -3.63
N VAL A 27 4.84 -7.07 -2.73
CA VAL A 27 5.17 -7.13 -1.30
C VAL A 27 5.24 -8.61 -0.90
N ASN A 28 6.42 -9.03 -0.46
CA ASN A 28 6.64 -10.42 -0.07
C ASN A 28 5.81 -10.77 1.18
N GLU A 29 5.62 -12.08 1.37
CA GLU A 29 4.75 -12.59 2.43
C GLU A 29 5.12 -12.08 3.82
N GLN A 30 6.40 -12.10 4.15
CA GLN A 30 6.83 -11.70 5.49
C GLN A 30 6.64 -10.20 5.75
N PRO A 31 7.10 -9.29 4.88
CA PRO A 31 6.79 -7.88 5.06
C PRO A 31 5.29 -7.60 5.06
N TYR A 32 4.52 -8.32 4.24
CA TYR A 32 3.07 -8.12 4.21
C TYR A 32 2.45 -8.48 5.56
N ALA A 33 2.88 -9.58 6.17
CA ALA A 33 2.36 -10.00 7.47
C ALA A 33 2.66 -8.94 8.54
N VAL A 34 3.83 -8.33 8.50
CA VAL A 34 4.20 -7.26 9.42
C VAL A 34 3.30 -6.04 9.22
N MET A 35 3.07 -5.66 7.96
CA MET A 35 2.21 -4.54 7.63
C MET A 35 0.78 -4.78 8.07
N GLU A 36 0.30 -6.01 7.88
CA GLU A 36 -1.05 -6.37 8.27
C GLU A 36 -1.22 -6.29 9.78
N LYS A 37 -0.26 -6.83 10.51
CA LYS A 37 -0.30 -6.82 11.97
C LYS A 37 -0.22 -5.39 12.52
N ASP A 38 0.50 -4.52 11.84
CA ASP A 38 0.64 -3.13 12.22
C ASP A 38 -0.61 -2.31 11.90
N GLY A 39 -1.56 -2.87 11.15
CA GLY A 39 -2.74 -2.15 10.70
C GLY A 39 -2.52 -1.33 9.44
N PHE A 40 -1.33 -1.42 8.85
CA PHE A 40 -1.01 -0.63 7.67
C PHE A 40 -1.76 -1.09 6.43
N VAL A 41 -1.96 -2.41 6.28
CA VAL A 41 -2.71 -2.94 5.14
C VAL A 41 -4.14 -2.41 5.16
N GLU A 42 -4.77 -2.40 6.32
CA GLU A 42 -6.12 -1.85 6.45
C GLU A 42 -6.14 -0.34 6.20
N TYR A 43 -5.12 0.36 6.68
CA TYR A 43 -5.02 1.81 6.48
C TYR A 43 -4.90 2.19 5.01
N VAL A 44 -4.06 1.47 4.25
CA VAL A 44 -3.89 1.71 2.81
C VAL A 44 -5.09 1.22 2.03
N GLY A 45 -5.65 0.09 2.44
CA GLY A 45 -6.71 -0.60 1.74
C GLY A 45 -6.17 -1.91 1.18
N GLU A 46 -6.79 -3.02 1.55
CA GLU A 46 -6.34 -4.35 1.14
C GLU A 46 -6.27 -4.48 -0.38
N ASN A 47 -7.24 -3.91 -1.10
CA ASN A 47 -7.28 -3.99 -2.55
C ASN A 47 -6.13 -3.25 -3.23
N ASN A 48 -5.44 -2.40 -2.50
CA ASN A 48 -4.32 -1.62 -3.04
C ASN A 48 -2.99 -2.38 -2.93
N PHE A 49 -3.03 -3.65 -2.56
CA PHE A 49 -1.87 -4.53 -2.56
C PHE A 49 -2.05 -5.57 -3.64
N ARG A 50 -1.17 -5.57 -4.63
CA ARG A 50 -1.27 -6.47 -5.78
C ARG A 50 -0.02 -7.32 -5.88
N SER A 51 -0.17 -8.51 -6.50
CA SER A 51 0.90 -9.51 -6.53
C SER A 51 2.07 -9.13 -7.40
N ASN A 52 1.82 -8.36 -8.47
CA ASN A 52 2.86 -7.97 -9.41
C ASN A 52 2.48 -6.67 -10.10
N ILE A 53 3.42 -6.14 -10.89
CA ILE A 53 3.23 -4.82 -11.51
C ILE A 53 2.10 -4.83 -12.55
N VAL A 54 1.92 -5.95 -13.26
CA VAL A 54 0.85 -6.04 -14.25
C VAL A 54 -0.51 -5.91 -13.57
N GLU A 55 -0.72 -6.67 -12.50
CA GLU A 55 -1.97 -6.58 -11.74
C GLU A 55 -2.17 -5.21 -11.11
N ALA A 56 -1.08 -4.59 -10.65
CA ALA A 56 -1.16 -3.25 -10.08
C ALA A 56 -1.61 -2.23 -11.12
N LEU A 57 -1.06 -2.31 -12.33
CA LEU A 57 -1.43 -1.40 -13.41
C LEU A 57 -2.86 -1.63 -13.89
N GLU A 58 -3.28 -2.88 -13.98
CA GLU A 58 -4.65 -3.21 -14.34
C GLU A 58 -5.64 -2.63 -13.32
N TYR A 59 -5.31 -2.79 -12.06
CA TYR A 59 -6.15 -2.25 -11.00
C TYR A 59 -6.18 -0.72 -11.04
N ALA A 60 -5.03 -0.09 -11.26
CA ALA A 60 -4.94 1.36 -11.34
C ALA A 60 -5.86 1.91 -12.43
N GLU A 61 -5.96 1.21 -13.56
CA GLU A 61 -6.84 1.64 -14.66
C GLU A 61 -8.30 1.65 -14.22
N THR A 62 -8.70 0.78 -13.31
CA THR A 62 -10.10 0.75 -12.85
C THR A 62 -10.42 1.94 -11.96
N LEU A 63 -9.41 2.63 -11.44
CA LEU A 63 -9.59 3.77 -10.54
C LEU A 63 -9.58 5.10 -11.28
N ALA A 64 -9.21 5.08 -12.55
CA ALA A 64 -9.10 6.31 -13.36
C ALA A 64 -10.47 6.84 -13.80
#